data_fb2ae3cb656fab0cb2f1a54c8a4a423b
#
_entry.id   fb2ae3cb656fab0cb2f1a54c8a4a423b
#
_cell.length_a   1.000
_cell.length_b   1.000
_cell.length_c   1.000
_cell.angle_alpha   90.00
_cell.angle_beta   90.00
_cell.angle_gamma   90.00
#
_symmetry.space_group_name_H-M   'P 1'
#
loop_
_entity.id
_entity.type
_entity.pdbx_description
1 polymer ?
#
loop_
_entity_poly.entity_id
_entity_poly.type
_entity_poly.pdbx_seq_one_letter_code
_entity_poly.pdbx_strand_id
1 'polypeptide(L)'
;MGIFNITMNNLKEYFENKEKLDLDLNFHISKRNISKADFAKNLVKAHIEKAKHNLDLTNILKDKQGFNDWIVIGLYYTLYHASLALLANKGFLSKNHTATLLFLIKNYSFNYEEIKLIEDLSITKSDAEFYTDLKKERHDASYSTNILFSDDL
;
A
#
# COMPACT_ATOMS: atom_id res chain seq x y z
N MET A 1 9.44 -17.03 14.96
CA MET A 1 8.65 -16.87 13.71
C MET A 1 9.01 -15.53 13.10
N GLY A 2 9.75 -15.53 12.01
CA GLY A 2 10.12 -14.30 11.34
C GLY A 2 8.89 -13.64 10.74
N ILE A 3 8.63 -12.40 11.10
CA ILE A 3 7.78 -11.52 10.30
C ILE A 3 8.56 -11.30 9.01
N PHE A 4 8.13 -11.93 7.91
CA PHE A 4 8.70 -11.69 6.58
C PHE A 4 8.24 -10.32 6.09
N ASN A 5 8.86 -9.29 6.65
CA ASN A 5 8.74 -7.96 6.08
C ASN A 5 9.81 -7.82 5.00
N ILE A 6 9.43 -7.41 3.81
CA ILE A 6 10.40 -6.93 2.84
C ILE A 6 11.11 -5.75 3.52
N THR A 7 12.41 -5.88 3.69
CA THR A 7 13.27 -4.77 4.08
C THR A 7 14.01 -4.28 2.84
N MET A 8 14.43 -3.03 2.85
CA MET A 8 15.26 -2.46 1.76
C MET A 8 16.49 -3.33 1.43
N ASN A 9 17.00 -4.06 2.44
CA ASN A 9 18.19 -4.91 2.28
C ASN A 9 17.93 -6.21 1.53
N ASN A 10 16.69 -6.70 1.45
CA ASN A 10 16.35 -7.97 0.81
C ASN A 10 15.49 -7.85 -0.44
N LEU A 11 14.99 -6.65 -0.77
CA LEU A 11 14.18 -6.46 -1.97
C LEU A 11 14.91 -6.87 -3.24
N LYS A 12 16.18 -6.48 -3.36
CA LYS A 12 17.01 -6.80 -4.53
C LYS A 12 17.15 -8.31 -4.74
N GLU A 13 17.23 -9.07 -3.65
CA GLU A 13 17.37 -10.53 -3.68
C GLU A 13 16.21 -11.21 -4.42
N TYR A 14 15.00 -10.67 -4.35
CA TYR A 14 13.84 -11.24 -5.07
C TYR A 14 13.93 -11.08 -6.58
N PHE A 15 14.73 -10.15 -7.08
CA PHE A 15 15.02 -10.01 -8.51
C PHE A 15 16.15 -10.92 -8.97
N GLU A 16 17.05 -11.32 -8.07
CA GLU A 16 18.23 -12.14 -8.35
C GLU A 16 18.01 -13.62 -8.04
N ASN A 17 17.11 -13.95 -7.12
CA ASN A 17 16.86 -15.31 -6.62
C ASN A 17 15.38 -15.70 -6.78
N LYS A 18 15.11 -16.38 -7.90
CA LYS A 18 13.75 -16.84 -8.23
C LYS A 18 13.21 -17.87 -7.23
N GLU A 19 14.07 -18.74 -6.69
CA GLU A 19 13.65 -19.76 -5.72
C GLU A 19 13.17 -19.11 -4.43
N LYS A 20 13.88 -18.10 -3.96
CA LYS A 20 13.47 -17.32 -2.79
C LYS A 20 12.17 -16.59 -3.03
N LEU A 21 12.00 -15.97 -4.20
CA LEU A 21 10.75 -15.30 -4.58
C LEU A 21 9.58 -16.27 -4.54
N ASP A 22 9.74 -17.46 -5.14
CA ASP A 22 8.69 -18.48 -5.18
C ASP A 22 8.38 -19.03 -3.79
N LEU A 23 9.38 -19.26 -2.95
CA LEU A 23 9.23 -19.76 -1.60
C LEU A 23 8.41 -18.78 -0.74
N ASP A 24 8.80 -17.51 -0.74
CA ASP A 24 8.16 -16.50 0.08
C ASP A 24 6.75 -16.16 -0.44
N LEU A 25 6.53 -16.14 -1.76
CA LEU A 25 5.19 -15.97 -2.32
C LEU A 25 4.28 -17.15 -1.95
N ASN A 26 4.76 -18.39 -2.03
CA ASN A 26 4.01 -19.58 -1.63
C ASN A 26 3.68 -19.58 -0.13
N PHE A 27 4.57 -19.07 0.71
CA PHE A 27 4.27 -18.83 2.13
C PHE A 27 3.06 -17.91 2.30
N HIS A 28 3.02 -16.78 1.59
CA HIS A 28 1.89 -15.85 1.64
C HIS A 28 0.60 -16.44 1.10
N ILE A 29 0.67 -17.31 0.09
CA ILE A 29 -0.48 -18.06 -0.42
C ILE A 29 -0.99 -19.02 0.66
N SER A 30 -0.10 -19.76 1.33
CA SER A 30 -0.47 -20.69 2.40
C SER A 30 -1.13 -20.00 3.60
N LYS A 31 -0.74 -18.76 3.87
CA LYS A 31 -1.33 -17.90 4.92
C LYS A 31 -2.59 -17.15 4.46
N ARG A 32 -3.03 -17.35 3.23
CA ARG A 32 -4.15 -16.63 2.62
C ARG A 32 -4.00 -15.10 2.62
N ASN A 33 -2.78 -14.62 2.63
CA ASN A 33 -2.46 -13.21 2.41
C ASN A 33 -2.72 -12.79 0.96
N ILE A 34 -2.59 -13.74 0.05
CA ILE A 34 -2.93 -13.64 -1.36
C ILE A 34 -3.68 -14.91 -1.75
N SER A 35 -4.74 -14.80 -2.53
CA SER A 35 -5.58 -15.92 -2.90
C SER A 35 -6.24 -15.74 -4.26
N LYS A 36 -6.49 -16.84 -4.95
CA LYS A 36 -7.36 -16.86 -6.14
C LYS A 36 -8.82 -16.63 -5.73
N ALA A 37 -9.53 -15.85 -6.55
CA ALA A 37 -10.97 -15.68 -6.40
C ALA A 37 -11.60 -15.43 -7.77
N ASP A 38 -12.66 -16.18 -8.08
CA ASP A 38 -13.35 -16.09 -9.39
C ASP A 38 -13.90 -14.69 -9.67
N PHE A 39 -14.32 -13.98 -8.64
CA PHE A 39 -14.85 -12.62 -8.75
C PHE A 39 -13.76 -11.53 -8.79
N ALA A 40 -12.47 -11.87 -8.60
CA ALA A 40 -11.39 -10.88 -8.50
C ALA A 40 -11.35 -9.94 -9.72
N LYS A 41 -11.53 -10.48 -10.91
CA LYS A 41 -11.52 -9.69 -12.16
C LYS A 41 -12.59 -8.59 -12.19
N ASN A 42 -13.69 -8.78 -11.49
CA ASN A 42 -14.76 -7.79 -11.38
C ASN A 42 -14.34 -6.55 -10.56
N LEU A 43 -13.26 -6.65 -9.78
CA LEU A 43 -12.74 -5.56 -8.95
C LEU A 43 -11.72 -4.67 -9.67
N VAL A 44 -11.26 -5.04 -10.86
CA VAL A 44 -10.23 -4.27 -11.61
C VAL A 44 -10.65 -2.82 -11.77
N LYS A 45 -11.86 -2.59 -12.27
CA LYS A 45 -12.38 -1.22 -12.47
C LYS A 45 -12.45 -0.43 -11.17
N ALA A 46 -12.97 -1.04 -10.11
CA ALA A 46 -13.07 -0.40 -8.79
C ALA A 46 -11.72 0.00 -8.23
N HIS A 47 -10.70 -0.84 -8.37
CA HIS A 47 -9.33 -0.51 -7.96
C HIS A 47 -8.74 0.63 -8.79
N ILE A 48 -8.93 0.63 -10.11
CA ILE A 48 -8.47 1.72 -10.97
C ILE A 48 -9.15 3.05 -10.59
N GLU A 49 -10.46 3.04 -10.37
CA GLU A 49 -11.21 4.22 -9.94
C GLU A 49 -10.72 4.74 -8.59
N LYS A 50 -10.44 3.83 -7.64
CA LYS A 50 -9.89 4.21 -6.34
C LYS A 50 -8.47 4.79 -6.44
N ALA A 51 -7.63 4.22 -7.29
CA ALA A 51 -6.30 4.76 -7.56
C ALA A 51 -6.39 6.18 -8.13
N LYS A 52 -7.24 6.41 -9.12
CA LYS A 52 -7.47 7.75 -9.71
C LYS A 52 -8.00 8.74 -8.68
N HIS A 53 -8.95 8.33 -7.86
CA HIS A 53 -9.51 9.18 -6.79
C HIS A 53 -8.43 9.64 -5.81
N ASN A 54 -7.56 8.74 -5.37
CA ASN A 54 -6.45 9.07 -4.48
C ASN A 54 -5.43 10.00 -5.16
N LEU A 55 -5.15 9.77 -6.45
CA LEU A 55 -4.25 10.62 -7.21
C LEU A 55 -4.81 12.04 -7.38
N ASP A 56 -6.10 12.16 -7.65
CA ASP A 56 -6.78 13.46 -7.78
C ASP A 56 -6.71 14.25 -6.48
N LEU A 57 -6.96 13.60 -5.33
CA LEU A 57 -6.79 14.24 -4.03
C LEU A 57 -5.34 14.71 -3.80
N THR A 58 -4.39 13.86 -4.12
CA THR A 58 -2.95 14.18 -4.00
C THR A 58 -2.61 15.40 -4.86
N ASN A 59 -3.12 15.48 -6.08
CA ASN A 59 -2.90 16.61 -6.97
C ASN A 59 -3.52 17.92 -6.45
N ILE A 60 -4.65 17.84 -5.77
CA ILE A 60 -5.27 19.00 -5.10
C ILE A 60 -4.41 19.47 -3.93
N LEU A 61 -3.86 18.55 -3.13
CA LEU A 61 -3.10 18.85 -1.92
C LEU A 61 -1.68 19.35 -2.19
N LYS A 62 -1.06 18.98 -3.32
CA LYS A 62 0.34 19.32 -3.60
C LYS A 62 0.63 20.83 -3.61
N ASP A 63 -0.36 21.66 -3.95
CA ASP A 63 -0.26 23.11 -3.98
C ASP A 63 -0.68 23.76 -2.65
N LYS A 64 -0.98 22.95 -1.63
CA LYS A 64 -1.39 23.41 -0.30
C LYS A 64 -0.26 23.16 0.69
N GLN A 65 0.02 24.16 1.53
CA GLN A 65 1.01 24.02 2.60
C GLN A 65 0.43 23.20 3.76
N GLY A 66 1.27 22.38 4.39
CA GLY A 66 0.93 21.66 5.61
C GLY A 66 0.26 20.29 5.42
N PHE A 67 0.19 19.78 4.18
CA PHE A 67 -0.47 18.49 3.87
C PHE A 67 0.49 17.44 3.28
N ASN A 68 1.80 17.59 3.50
CA ASN A 68 2.79 16.65 2.94
C ASN A 68 2.60 15.21 3.40
N ASP A 69 2.17 15.00 4.64
CA ASP A 69 1.79 13.70 5.19
C ASP A 69 0.65 13.05 4.39
N TRP A 70 -0.40 13.81 4.10
CA TRP A 70 -1.54 13.33 3.31
C TRP A 70 -1.19 13.10 1.84
N ILE A 71 -0.25 13.87 1.29
CA ILE A 71 0.26 13.65 -0.08
C ILE A 71 0.96 12.29 -0.16
N VAL A 72 1.83 11.96 0.79
CA VAL A 72 2.52 10.66 0.85
C VAL A 72 1.53 9.52 1.00
N ILE A 73 0.56 9.66 1.90
CA ILE A 73 -0.51 8.66 2.11
C ILE A 73 -1.30 8.46 0.81
N GLY A 74 -1.69 9.54 0.15
CA GLY A 74 -2.45 9.49 -1.11
C GLY A 74 -1.67 8.85 -2.26
N LEU A 75 -0.38 9.15 -2.40
CA LEU A 75 0.49 8.52 -3.41
C LEU A 75 0.66 7.04 -3.16
N TYR A 76 0.87 6.62 -1.91
CA TYR A 76 0.95 5.21 -1.57
C TYR A 76 -0.32 4.46 -1.96
N TYR A 77 -1.49 4.94 -1.56
CA TYR A 77 -2.75 4.26 -1.89
C TYR A 77 -3.08 4.31 -3.39
N THR A 78 -2.62 5.32 -4.11
CA THR A 78 -2.70 5.36 -5.58
C THR A 78 -1.97 4.16 -6.18
N LEU A 79 -0.71 3.96 -5.82
CA LEU A 79 0.10 2.85 -6.34
C LEU A 79 -0.37 1.49 -5.80
N TYR A 80 -0.80 1.44 -4.55
CA TYR A 80 -1.31 0.20 -3.96
C TYR A 80 -2.59 -0.29 -4.66
N HIS A 81 -3.56 0.59 -4.89
CA HIS A 81 -4.77 0.22 -5.63
C HIS A 81 -4.49 -0.10 -7.10
N ALA A 82 -3.56 0.59 -7.75
CA ALA A 82 -3.11 0.21 -9.08
C ALA A 82 -2.49 -1.21 -9.08
N SER A 83 -1.69 -1.54 -8.08
CA SER A 83 -1.13 -2.88 -7.88
C SER A 83 -2.22 -3.93 -7.67
N LEU A 84 -3.21 -3.64 -6.83
CA LEU A 84 -4.35 -4.54 -6.60
C LEU A 84 -5.18 -4.77 -7.89
N ALA A 85 -5.30 -3.76 -8.75
CA ALA A 85 -5.95 -3.92 -10.05
C ALA A 85 -5.19 -4.92 -10.95
N LEU A 86 -3.86 -4.90 -10.91
CA LEU A 86 -3.03 -5.86 -11.65
C LEU A 86 -3.20 -7.29 -11.12
N LEU A 87 -3.24 -7.47 -9.79
CA LEU A 87 -3.53 -8.78 -9.19
C LEU A 87 -4.92 -9.27 -9.57
N ALA A 88 -5.91 -8.41 -9.43
CA ALA A 88 -7.31 -8.70 -9.76
C ALA A 88 -7.47 -9.11 -11.24
N ASN A 89 -6.75 -8.46 -12.15
CA ASN A 89 -6.74 -8.81 -13.57
C ASN A 89 -6.26 -10.25 -13.82
N LYS A 90 -5.38 -10.77 -12.97
CA LYS A 90 -4.95 -12.18 -13.00
C LYS A 90 -5.80 -13.12 -12.14
N GLY A 91 -6.87 -12.63 -11.54
CA GLY A 91 -7.78 -13.43 -10.73
C GLY A 91 -7.35 -13.61 -9.28
N PHE A 92 -6.54 -12.70 -8.74
CA PHE A 92 -6.04 -12.76 -7.37
C PHE A 92 -6.49 -11.57 -6.53
N LEU A 93 -6.68 -11.84 -5.24
CA LEU A 93 -6.87 -10.85 -4.19
C LEU A 93 -5.65 -10.84 -3.26
N SER A 94 -5.29 -9.68 -2.74
CA SER A 94 -4.25 -9.56 -1.72
C SER A 94 -4.71 -8.63 -0.59
N LYS A 95 -4.35 -9.00 0.63
CA LYS A 95 -4.54 -8.20 1.84
C LYS A 95 -3.23 -7.93 2.58
N ASN A 96 -2.12 -8.17 1.92
CA ASN A 96 -0.79 -8.01 2.48
C ASN A 96 0.13 -7.28 1.49
N HIS A 97 0.78 -6.22 1.95
CA HIS A 97 1.66 -5.40 1.12
C HIS A 97 2.81 -6.22 0.51
N THR A 98 3.51 -6.99 1.35
CA THR A 98 4.65 -7.81 0.90
C THR A 98 4.21 -8.83 -0.15
N ALA A 99 3.12 -9.55 0.09
CA ALA A 99 2.58 -10.51 -0.87
C ALA A 99 2.23 -9.86 -2.21
N THR A 100 1.68 -8.64 -2.18
CA THR A 100 1.38 -7.86 -3.38
C THR A 100 2.64 -7.58 -4.19
N LEU A 101 3.70 -7.10 -3.55
CA LEU A 101 4.97 -6.80 -4.24
C LEU A 101 5.61 -8.06 -4.82
N LEU A 102 5.66 -9.15 -4.07
CA LEU A 102 6.19 -10.44 -4.56
C LEU A 102 5.42 -10.95 -5.77
N PHE A 103 4.09 -10.79 -5.76
CA PHE A 103 3.27 -11.15 -6.91
C PHE A 103 3.58 -10.32 -8.15
N LEU A 104 3.76 -9.00 -7.98
CA LEU A 104 4.12 -8.10 -9.08
C LEU A 104 5.48 -8.47 -9.68
N ILE A 105 6.49 -8.74 -8.84
CA ILE A 105 7.83 -9.15 -9.29
C ILE A 105 7.74 -10.44 -10.10
N LYS A 106 6.97 -11.42 -9.65
CA LYS A 106 6.84 -12.72 -10.31
C LYS A 106 6.05 -12.68 -11.60
N ASN A 107 4.97 -11.93 -11.65
CA ASN A 107 3.95 -12.06 -12.70
C ASN A 107 3.94 -10.91 -13.71
N TYR A 108 4.71 -9.85 -13.47
CA TYR A 108 4.82 -8.68 -14.32
C TYR A 108 6.29 -8.29 -14.51
N SER A 109 6.57 -7.53 -15.55
CA SER A 109 7.94 -7.12 -15.90
C SER A 109 8.38 -5.83 -15.18
N PHE A 110 8.07 -5.70 -13.89
CA PHE A 110 8.56 -4.59 -13.08
C PHE A 110 10.07 -4.73 -12.82
N ASN A 111 10.78 -3.60 -12.90
CA ASN A 111 12.18 -3.55 -12.49
C ASN A 111 12.30 -3.22 -10.99
N TYR A 112 13.54 -3.33 -10.49
CA TYR A 112 13.83 -3.06 -9.09
C TYR A 112 13.42 -1.65 -8.64
N GLU A 113 13.71 -0.62 -9.45
CA GLU A 113 13.43 0.77 -9.08
C GLU A 113 11.93 1.05 -8.98
N GLU A 114 11.11 0.43 -9.84
CA GLU A 114 9.65 0.56 -9.80
C GLU A 114 9.06 -0.07 -8.53
N ILE A 115 9.49 -1.26 -8.16
CA ILE A 115 9.03 -1.92 -6.93
C ILE A 115 9.57 -1.21 -5.68
N LYS A 116 10.83 -0.76 -5.74
CA LYS A 116 11.45 0.02 -4.66
C LYS A 116 10.67 1.30 -4.37
N LEU A 117 10.18 1.99 -5.38
CA LEU A 117 9.36 3.19 -5.19
C LEU A 117 8.10 2.91 -4.35
N ILE A 118 7.41 1.80 -4.63
CA ILE A 118 6.22 1.41 -3.87
C ILE A 118 6.60 1.08 -2.41
N GLU A 119 7.71 0.39 -2.20
CA GLU A 119 8.20 0.04 -0.87
C GLU A 119 8.62 1.29 -0.08
N ASP A 120 9.36 2.19 -0.70
CA ASP A 120 9.79 3.45 -0.07
C ASP A 120 8.57 4.31 0.35
N LEU A 121 7.54 4.38 -0.50
CA LEU A 121 6.30 5.07 -0.17
C LEU A 121 5.53 4.38 0.97
N SER A 122 5.57 3.06 1.06
CA SER A 122 4.96 2.32 2.16
C SER A 122 5.60 2.66 3.50
N ILE A 123 6.92 2.74 3.56
CA ILE A 123 7.68 3.11 4.76
C ILE A 123 7.35 4.56 5.15
N THR A 124 7.46 5.47 4.20
CA THR A 124 7.19 6.90 4.43
C THR A 124 5.73 7.16 4.81
N LYS A 125 4.79 6.43 4.22
CA LYS A 125 3.37 6.48 4.58
C LYS A 125 3.16 6.04 6.03
N SER A 126 3.81 4.98 6.48
CA SER A 126 3.70 4.49 7.87
C SER A 126 4.20 5.54 8.86
N ASP A 127 5.30 6.22 8.55
CA ASP A 127 5.81 7.34 9.35
C ASP A 127 4.83 8.53 9.35
N ALA A 128 4.24 8.84 8.21
CA ALA A 128 3.26 9.93 8.09
C ALA A 128 1.97 9.63 8.86
N GLU A 129 1.47 8.40 8.80
CA GLU A 129 0.30 7.97 9.59
C GLU A 129 0.58 8.02 11.08
N PHE A 130 1.74 7.55 11.52
CA PHE A 130 2.14 7.63 12.92
C PHE A 130 2.20 9.09 13.42
N TYR A 131 2.75 9.99 12.63
CA TYR A 131 2.77 11.42 12.95
C TYR A 131 1.35 12.01 13.04
N THR A 132 0.46 11.64 12.12
CA THR A 132 -0.94 12.09 12.11
C THR A 132 -1.68 11.59 13.35
N ASP A 133 -1.50 10.33 13.72
CA ASP A 133 -2.09 9.72 14.91
C ASP A 133 -1.59 10.39 16.19
N LEU A 134 -0.30 10.61 16.33
CA LEU A 134 0.28 11.36 17.45
C LEU A 134 -0.28 12.79 17.56
N LYS A 135 -0.46 13.48 16.45
CA LYS A 135 -1.05 14.80 16.39
C LYS A 135 -2.49 14.81 16.86
N LYS A 136 -3.25 13.77 16.46
CA LYS A 136 -4.63 13.56 16.92
C LYS A 136 -4.68 13.28 18.43
N GLU A 137 -3.86 12.39 18.96
CA GLU A 137 -3.78 12.09 20.39
C GLU A 137 -3.43 13.33 21.21
N ARG A 138 -2.49 14.15 20.74
CA ARG A 138 -2.16 15.42 21.40
C ARG A 138 -3.32 16.40 21.40
N HIS A 139 -4.06 16.47 20.31
CA HIS A 139 -5.27 17.30 20.21
C HIS A 139 -6.32 16.82 21.21
N ASP A 140 -6.62 15.52 21.23
CA ASP A 140 -7.60 14.92 22.13
C ASP A 140 -7.20 15.12 23.62
N ALA A 141 -5.92 14.99 23.95
CA ALA A 141 -5.40 15.26 25.29
C ALA A 141 -5.50 16.75 25.71
N SER A 142 -5.32 17.65 24.75
CA SER A 142 -5.37 19.10 24.99
C SER A 142 -6.80 19.64 25.11
N TYR A 143 -7.75 18.98 24.48
CA TYR A 143 -9.16 19.35 24.42
C TYR A 143 -10.06 18.26 25.00
N SER A 144 -9.77 17.83 26.23
CA SER A 144 -10.44 16.70 26.92
C SER A 144 -11.93 16.91 27.25
N THR A 145 -12.56 17.92 26.70
CA THR A 145 -14.01 18.01 26.61
C THR A 145 -14.44 17.22 25.39
N ASN A 146 -15.48 16.41 25.48
CA ASN A 146 -16.11 15.66 24.39
C ASN A 146 -16.51 16.59 23.23
N ILE A 147 -15.56 17.19 22.57
CA ILE A 147 -15.77 17.83 21.30
C ILE A 147 -15.87 16.67 20.32
N LEU A 148 -17.08 16.21 20.13
CA LEU A 148 -17.44 15.48 18.94
C LEU A 148 -17.00 16.37 17.77
N PHE A 149 -16.05 15.91 17.00
CA PHE A 149 -15.86 16.44 15.67
C PHE A 149 -17.13 16.06 14.92
N SER A 150 -18.12 16.95 14.97
CA SER A 150 -19.28 16.79 14.11
C SER A 150 -18.81 17.08 12.69
N ASP A 151 -19.21 16.24 11.75
CA ASP A 151 -19.01 16.46 10.31
C ASP A 151 -19.80 17.68 9.80
N ASP A 152 -20.23 18.55 10.69
CA ASP A 152 -21.03 19.74 10.40
C ASP A 152 -20.17 21.01 10.28
N LEU A 153 -19.07 20.89 9.55
CA LEU A 153 -18.30 22.07 9.10
C LEU A 153 -18.24 22.13 7.61
#